data_bd6f055c96a70b33c0f898236189244f
#
_entry.id   bd6f055c96a70b33c0f898236189244f
#
_cell.length_a   1.000
_cell.length_b   1.000
_cell.length_c   1.000
_cell.angle_alpha   90.00
_cell.angle_beta   90.00
_cell.angle_gamma   90.00
#
_symmetry.space_group_name_H-M   'P 1'
#
loop_
_entity.id
_entity.type
_entity.pdbx_description
1 polymer ?
#
loop_
_entity_poly.entity_id
_entity_poly.type
_entity_poly.pdbx_seq_one_letter_code
_entity_poly.pdbx_strand_id
1 'polypeptide(L)'
;RVSIAEEFGGKPGDLTTDQMMNAFEKLGFKTYDVNSSADQTIMEEGTEFVRKVQYWVLGKRGPEFERAAHHPLPHFTSCCPAWVRNAETFNADFLPHLSTAKSPIQMGGVLAKVWAPKFLYNTDPRNVKVVAITPCTAKILEASRPEMDTAWRHHIKAGTIPADTPRFPDVDAVLTARDIAELLRRHNINPLTLPKERKRENLDVYTGAGTIFGCSGGVMEAALRTAYRVLMGKELDNADIIPVRGLDNSYVEAKIPLALPELNGKTFELRVCVVNGANQALEHVLDELRGNPNRWHFIEVMNCPGGCVNGGGQPVQGTGTGWLKPLFPLPVSL
;
A
#
# COMPACT_ATOMS: atom_id res chain seq x y z
N ARG A 1 6.98 6.51 -11.73
CA ARG A 1 8.15 6.84 -12.60
C ARG A 1 7.92 6.46 -14.07
N VAL A 2 7.30 5.33 -14.35
CA VAL A 2 7.18 4.79 -15.72
C VAL A 2 6.50 5.80 -16.65
N SER A 3 5.36 6.34 -16.26
CA SER A 3 4.58 7.31 -17.02
C SER A 3 5.18 8.74 -16.98
N ILE A 4 5.97 9.08 -15.96
CA ILE A 4 6.61 10.39 -15.87
C ILE A 4 7.66 10.60 -16.99
N ALA A 5 8.31 9.53 -17.47
CA ALA A 5 9.27 9.63 -18.56
C ALA A 5 8.69 10.33 -19.81
N GLU A 6 7.43 10.04 -20.14
CA GLU A 6 6.76 10.63 -21.33
C GLU A 6 6.53 12.14 -21.20
N GLU A 7 6.35 12.63 -19.97
CA GLU A 7 6.23 14.08 -19.70
C GLU A 7 7.50 14.87 -20.05
N PHE A 8 8.64 14.16 -20.23
CA PHE A 8 9.94 14.71 -20.58
C PHE A 8 10.47 14.19 -21.92
N GLY A 9 9.60 13.65 -22.79
CA GLY A 9 9.95 13.19 -24.13
C GLY A 9 10.60 11.80 -24.20
N GLY A 10 10.62 11.05 -23.10
CA GLY A 10 11.06 9.66 -23.06
C GLY A 10 9.94 8.67 -23.37
N LYS A 11 10.25 7.39 -23.35
CA LYS A 11 9.28 6.29 -23.46
C LYS A 11 8.93 5.79 -22.05
N PRO A 12 7.79 5.11 -21.89
CA PRO A 12 7.45 4.43 -20.64
C PRO A 12 8.61 3.54 -20.17
N GLY A 13 9.09 3.76 -18.96
CA GLY A 13 10.19 2.97 -18.39
C GLY A 13 11.61 3.52 -18.60
N ASP A 14 11.82 4.51 -19.46
CA ASP A 14 13.15 5.11 -19.66
C ASP A 14 13.70 5.77 -18.38
N LEU A 15 12.81 6.27 -17.53
CA LEU A 15 13.18 6.89 -16.25
C LEU A 15 13.43 5.83 -15.18
N THR A 16 14.66 5.76 -14.67
CA THR A 16 15.01 4.89 -13.55
C THR A 16 14.52 5.48 -12.21
N THR A 17 14.41 4.63 -11.19
CA THR A 17 14.06 5.08 -9.83
C THR A 17 15.10 6.09 -9.33
N ASP A 18 16.39 5.79 -9.48
CA ASP A 18 17.45 6.66 -8.98
C ASP A 18 17.48 8.01 -9.69
N GLN A 19 17.21 8.06 -11.01
CA GLN A 19 17.06 9.33 -11.73
C GLN A 19 15.91 10.17 -11.18
N MET A 20 14.76 9.54 -10.87
CA MET A 20 13.63 10.24 -10.31
C MET A 20 13.94 10.77 -8.91
N MET A 21 14.57 9.96 -8.05
CA MET A 21 15.01 10.41 -6.72
C MET A 21 16.03 11.55 -6.80
N ASN A 22 17.00 11.45 -7.69
CA ASN A 22 17.95 12.54 -7.96
C ASN A 22 17.25 13.84 -8.39
N ALA A 23 16.16 13.74 -9.14
CA ALA A 23 15.37 14.91 -9.52
C ALA A 23 14.69 15.57 -8.30
N PHE A 24 14.17 14.76 -7.37
CA PHE A 24 13.58 15.27 -6.12
C PHE A 24 14.64 15.88 -5.19
N GLU A 25 15.82 15.29 -5.12
CA GLU A 25 16.94 15.85 -4.37
C GLU A 25 17.39 17.21 -4.92
N LYS A 26 17.33 17.41 -6.24
CA LYS A 26 17.54 18.73 -6.86
C LYS A 26 16.46 19.76 -6.51
N LEU A 27 15.25 19.33 -6.16
CA LEU A 27 14.22 20.20 -5.61
C LEU A 27 14.43 20.50 -4.10
N GLY A 28 15.47 19.92 -3.48
CA GLY A 28 15.81 20.12 -2.07
C GLY A 28 15.21 19.08 -1.11
N PHE A 29 14.55 18.06 -1.63
CA PHE A 29 14.03 16.98 -0.79
C PHE A 29 15.13 16.01 -0.34
N LYS A 30 14.96 15.43 0.83
CA LYS A 30 15.56 14.14 1.21
C LYS A 30 14.59 13.05 0.78
N THR A 31 15.06 12.06 0.03
CA THR A 31 14.19 11.10 -0.63
C THR A 31 14.45 9.66 -0.18
N TYR A 32 13.40 8.88 -0.09
CA TYR A 32 13.47 7.43 0.03
C TYR A 32 12.28 6.78 -0.70
N ASP A 33 12.47 5.53 -1.11
CA ASP A 33 11.46 4.82 -1.87
C ASP A 33 10.34 4.33 -0.96
N VAL A 34 9.10 4.62 -1.30
CA VAL A 34 7.91 4.18 -0.57
C VAL A 34 7.77 2.64 -0.53
N ASN A 35 8.47 1.91 -1.39
CA ASN A 35 8.50 0.45 -1.37
C ASN A 35 9.04 -0.10 -0.04
N SER A 36 9.95 0.60 0.64
CA SER A 36 10.39 0.23 1.99
C SER A 36 9.27 0.30 3.01
N SER A 37 8.40 1.29 2.87
CA SER A 37 7.22 1.44 3.73
C SER A 37 6.09 0.49 3.33
N ALA A 38 6.06 0.05 2.07
CA ALA A 38 5.18 -1.02 1.63
C ALA A 38 5.53 -2.36 2.29
N ASP A 39 6.82 -2.68 2.42
CA ASP A 39 7.27 -3.85 3.19
C ASP A 39 6.79 -3.80 4.64
N GLN A 40 6.83 -2.61 5.26
CA GLN A 40 6.33 -2.45 6.64
C GLN A 40 4.81 -2.65 6.71
N THR A 41 4.06 -2.11 5.75
CA THR A 41 2.61 -2.33 5.68
C THR A 41 2.32 -3.83 5.56
N ILE A 42 3.06 -4.57 4.72
CA ILE A 42 2.90 -6.02 4.58
C ILE A 42 3.21 -6.76 5.88
N MET A 43 4.24 -6.35 6.61
CA MET A 43 4.60 -6.98 7.89
C MET A 43 3.50 -6.77 8.94
N GLU A 44 2.96 -5.56 9.04
CA GLU A 44 1.87 -5.24 9.98
C GLU A 44 0.56 -5.95 9.58
N GLU A 45 0.14 -5.83 8.33
CA GLU A 45 -1.09 -6.42 7.82
C GLU A 45 -1.02 -7.96 7.82
N GLY A 46 0.11 -8.53 7.39
CA GLY A 46 0.34 -9.97 7.44
C GLY A 46 0.34 -10.51 8.86
N THR A 47 0.92 -9.79 9.83
CA THR A 47 0.89 -10.15 11.25
C THR A 47 -0.53 -10.09 11.81
N GLU A 48 -1.29 -9.05 11.47
CA GLU A 48 -2.69 -8.93 11.86
C GLU A 48 -3.51 -10.10 11.31
N PHE A 49 -3.34 -10.41 10.02
CA PHE A 49 -4.03 -11.53 9.39
C PHE A 49 -3.69 -12.88 10.03
N VAL A 50 -2.40 -13.14 10.29
CA VAL A 50 -1.95 -14.36 11.00
C VAL A 50 -2.63 -14.48 12.36
N ARG A 51 -2.70 -13.39 13.14
CA ARG A 51 -3.37 -13.39 14.45
C ARG A 51 -4.88 -13.65 14.33
N LYS A 52 -5.54 -13.12 13.28
CA LYS A 52 -6.96 -13.44 13.00
C LYS A 52 -7.14 -14.93 12.68
N VAL A 53 -6.28 -15.53 11.85
CA VAL A 53 -6.31 -16.98 11.57
C VAL A 53 -6.08 -17.77 12.86
N GLN A 54 -5.09 -17.42 13.65
CA GLN A 54 -4.81 -18.10 14.92
C GLN A 54 -5.98 -18.01 15.90
N TYR A 55 -6.64 -16.87 16.00
CA TYR A 55 -7.77 -16.67 16.89
C TYR A 55 -9.05 -17.35 16.39
N TRP A 56 -9.47 -17.05 15.15
CA TRP A 56 -10.78 -17.48 14.62
C TRP A 56 -10.78 -18.91 14.09
N VAL A 57 -9.65 -19.39 13.55
CA VAL A 57 -9.54 -20.74 12.95
C VAL A 57 -8.93 -21.73 13.93
N LEU A 58 -7.82 -21.37 14.60
CA LEU A 58 -7.11 -22.28 15.51
C LEU A 58 -7.56 -22.18 16.96
N GLY A 59 -8.47 -21.26 17.28
CA GLY A 59 -9.02 -21.12 18.62
C GLY A 59 -8.04 -20.59 19.67
N LYS A 60 -6.89 -20.00 19.26
CA LYS A 60 -5.90 -19.44 20.19
C LYS A 60 -6.47 -18.22 20.92
N ARG A 61 -6.10 -18.06 22.18
CA ARG A 61 -6.55 -16.98 23.06
C ARG A 61 -5.36 -16.43 23.83
N GLY A 62 -5.43 -15.15 24.23
CA GLY A 62 -4.40 -14.46 24.99
C GLY A 62 -4.40 -12.95 24.70
N PRO A 63 -3.63 -12.16 25.46
CA PRO A 63 -3.55 -10.71 25.28
C PRO A 63 -3.09 -10.29 23.87
N GLU A 64 -2.24 -11.10 23.23
CA GLU A 64 -1.74 -10.87 21.87
C GLU A 64 -2.82 -10.98 20.78
N PHE A 65 -3.97 -11.56 21.10
CA PHE A 65 -5.12 -11.73 20.20
C PHE A 65 -6.26 -10.74 20.46
N GLU A 66 -6.14 -9.82 21.43
CA GLU A 66 -7.19 -8.87 21.79
C GLU A 66 -7.73 -8.13 20.55
N ARG A 67 -6.84 -7.61 19.71
CA ARG A 67 -7.24 -6.96 18.45
C ARG A 67 -7.96 -7.91 17.52
N ALA A 68 -7.47 -9.14 17.34
CA ALA A 68 -8.10 -10.13 16.47
C ALA A 68 -9.52 -10.53 16.95
N ALA A 69 -9.78 -10.49 18.25
CA ALA A 69 -11.10 -10.77 18.82
C ALA A 69 -12.16 -9.74 18.38
N HIS A 70 -11.75 -8.49 18.16
CA HIS A 70 -12.63 -7.39 17.75
C HIS A 70 -12.68 -7.18 16.23
N HIS A 71 -11.82 -7.85 15.46
CA HIS A 71 -11.73 -7.74 14.01
C HIS A 71 -11.90 -9.12 13.35
N PRO A 72 -13.14 -9.50 12.97
CA PRO A 72 -13.41 -10.84 12.45
C PRO A 72 -12.83 -11.09 11.06
N LEU A 73 -12.88 -12.35 10.62
CA LEU A 73 -12.71 -12.73 9.21
C LEU A 73 -14.03 -12.50 8.46
N PRO A 74 -13.99 -12.21 7.15
CA PRO A 74 -12.81 -12.07 6.32
C PRO A 74 -11.99 -10.83 6.68
N HIS A 75 -10.70 -10.87 6.40
CA HIS A 75 -9.81 -9.74 6.53
C HIS A 75 -9.75 -8.97 5.21
N PHE A 76 -10.06 -7.68 5.21
CA PHE A 76 -9.90 -6.81 4.05
C PHE A 76 -8.64 -5.97 4.16
N THR A 77 -7.92 -5.79 3.04
CA THR A 77 -6.85 -4.79 2.95
C THR A 77 -7.41 -3.37 3.18
N SER A 78 -6.62 -2.48 3.77
CA SER A 78 -7.01 -1.08 4.04
C SER A 78 -6.09 -0.04 3.41
N CYS A 79 -5.10 -0.47 2.63
CA CYS A 79 -4.13 0.43 2.01
C CYS A 79 -4.73 1.31 0.90
N CYS A 80 -5.88 0.95 0.32
CA CYS A 80 -6.58 1.73 -0.69
C CYS A 80 -7.59 2.71 -0.05
N PRO A 81 -7.31 4.03 0.01
CA PRO A 81 -8.20 4.98 0.69
C PRO A 81 -9.55 5.18 0.00
N ALA A 82 -9.64 4.92 -1.29
CA ALA A 82 -10.90 4.97 -2.01
C ALA A 82 -11.81 3.80 -1.61
N TRP A 83 -11.25 2.60 -1.43
CA TRP A 83 -11.97 1.46 -0.86
C TRP A 83 -12.42 1.74 0.58
N VAL A 84 -11.52 2.23 1.44
CA VAL A 84 -11.87 2.57 2.82
C VAL A 84 -13.03 3.58 2.84
N ARG A 85 -12.98 4.60 1.98
CA ARG A 85 -14.06 5.58 1.87
C ARG A 85 -15.37 4.98 1.35
N ASN A 86 -15.30 4.05 0.40
CA ASN A 86 -16.47 3.30 -0.07
C ASN A 86 -17.10 2.50 1.09
N ALA A 87 -16.27 1.77 1.85
CA ALA A 87 -16.74 1.02 3.02
C ALA A 87 -17.42 1.94 4.05
N GLU A 88 -16.80 3.07 4.38
CA GLU A 88 -17.39 4.04 5.34
C GLU A 88 -18.71 4.63 4.86
N THR A 89 -18.88 4.82 3.56
CA THR A 89 -20.05 5.54 3.02
C THR A 89 -21.21 4.61 2.67
N PHE A 90 -20.91 3.43 2.13
CA PHE A 90 -21.92 2.55 1.54
C PHE A 90 -21.96 1.15 2.12
N ASN A 91 -20.88 0.70 2.77
CA ASN A 91 -20.68 -0.68 3.19
C ASN A 91 -20.13 -0.74 4.62
N ALA A 92 -20.75 0.02 5.55
CA ALA A 92 -20.29 0.16 6.93
C ALA A 92 -20.29 -1.13 7.73
N ASP A 93 -21.05 -2.12 7.31
CA ASP A 93 -21.07 -3.48 7.84
C ASP A 93 -19.71 -4.19 7.73
N PHE A 94 -18.86 -3.79 6.76
CA PHE A 94 -17.51 -4.34 6.59
C PHE A 94 -16.40 -3.58 7.31
N LEU A 95 -16.68 -2.46 7.98
CA LEU A 95 -15.66 -1.70 8.72
C LEU A 95 -14.89 -2.53 9.77
N PRO A 96 -15.54 -3.42 10.57
CA PRO A 96 -14.82 -4.26 11.52
C PRO A 96 -13.85 -5.26 10.86
N HIS A 97 -14.01 -5.53 9.58
CA HIS A 97 -13.22 -6.48 8.81
C HIS A 97 -11.97 -5.86 8.19
N LEU A 98 -11.91 -4.53 8.08
CA LEU A 98 -10.76 -3.82 7.51
C LEU A 98 -9.50 -4.07 8.34
N SER A 99 -8.36 -4.14 7.66
CA SER A 99 -7.06 -4.10 8.31
C SER A 99 -6.89 -2.80 9.09
N THR A 100 -6.23 -2.85 10.23
CA THR A 100 -5.86 -1.67 11.01
C THR A 100 -4.48 -1.13 10.63
N ALA A 101 -3.79 -1.77 9.68
CA ALA A 101 -2.50 -1.33 9.17
C ALA A 101 -2.67 -0.04 8.36
N LYS A 102 -1.75 0.90 8.55
CA LYS A 102 -1.69 2.11 7.73
C LYS A 102 -1.15 1.81 6.33
N SER A 103 -1.52 2.63 5.37
CA SER A 103 -0.98 2.54 4.01
C SER A 103 0.52 2.89 3.97
N PRO A 104 1.25 2.48 2.92
CA PRO A 104 2.69 2.73 2.80
C PRO A 104 3.09 4.20 2.97
N ILE A 105 2.34 5.16 2.43
CA ILE A 105 2.69 6.57 2.60
C ILE A 105 2.56 7.03 4.05
N GLN A 106 1.57 6.52 4.78
CA GLN A 106 1.39 6.84 6.20
C GLN A 106 2.43 6.14 7.07
N MET A 107 2.78 4.88 6.77
CA MET A 107 3.89 4.19 7.44
C MET A 107 5.20 4.97 7.25
N GLY A 108 5.50 5.37 5.99
CA GLY A 108 6.67 6.18 5.68
C GLY A 108 6.67 7.54 6.39
N GLY A 109 5.51 8.18 6.48
CA GLY A 109 5.34 9.44 7.21
C GLY A 109 5.68 9.32 8.69
N VAL A 110 5.19 8.25 9.33
CA VAL A 110 5.53 7.96 10.74
C VAL A 110 7.03 7.75 10.90
N LEU A 111 7.66 6.90 10.06
CA LEU A 111 9.11 6.66 10.14
C LEU A 111 9.92 7.92 9.92
N ALA A 112 9.56 8.73 8.92
CA ALA A 112 10.25 9.97 8.61
C ALA A 112 10.18 10.97 9.79
N LYS A 113 9.12 10.94 10.60
CA LYS A 113 8.94 11.85 11.73
C LYS A 113 9.34 11.25 13.07
N VAL A 114 9.41 9.94 13.22
CA VAL A 114 9.79 9.28 14.48
C VAL A 114 11.27 8.88 14.47
N TRP A 115 11.71 8.21 13.42
CA TRP A 115 13.03 7.60 13.35
C TRP A 115 14.08 8.51 12.71
N ALA A 116 13.77 9.12 11.56
CA ALA A 116 14.75 9.88 10.79
C ALA A 116 15.26 11.15 11.53
N PRO A 117 14.45 11.89 12.32
CA PRO A 117 14.95 13.04 13.07
C PRO A 117 16.12 12.69 13.99
N LYS A 118 16.03 11.54 14.65
CA LYS A 118 17.05 11.09 15.61
C LYS A 118 18.25 10.44 14.92
N PHE A 119 18.01 9.55 13.96
CA PHE A 119 19.03 8.65 13.45
C PHE A 119 19.68 9.11 12.13
N LEU A 120 19.00 9.96 11.36
CA LEU A 120 19.52 10.44 10.07
C LEU A 120 19.86 11.93 10.08
N TYR A 121 19.02 12.77 10.71
CA TYR A 121 19.10 14.22 10.49
C TYR A 121 19.52 15.01 11.73
N ASN A 122 19.54 14.39 12.90
CA ASN A 122 19.79 15.05 14.18
C ASN A 122 19.01 16.39 14.32
N THR A 123 17.70 16.30 14.14
CA THR A 123 16.80 17.46 14.13
C THR A 123 15.58 17.22 15.03
N ASP A 124 14.89 18.30 15.37
CA ASP A 124 13.60 18.21 16.05
C ASP A 124 12.54 17.61 15.10
N PRO A 125 11.76 16.62 15.55
CA PRO A 125 10.71 16.00 14.71
C PRO A 125 9.68 17.01 14.19
N ARG A 126 9.45 18.13 14.89
CA ARG A 126 8.54 19.21 14.48
C ARG A 126 9.02 19.94 13.20
N ASN A 127 10.31 19.90 12.91
CA ASN A 127 10.92 20.50 11.73
C ASN A 127 10.85 19.61 10.49
N VAL A 128 10.51 18.32 10.67
CA VAL A 128 10.40 17.39 9.52
C VAL A 128 9.05 17.54 8.86
N LYS A 129 9.06 17.85 7.56
CA LYS A 129 7.90 17.87 6.70
C LYS A 129 7.96 16.72 5.70
N VAL A 130 6.88 15.96 5.62
CA VAL A 130 6.79 14.80 4.76
C VAL A 130 5.87 15.08 3.58
N VAL A 131 6.40 14.91 2.38
CA VAL A 131 5.65 15.02 1.12
C VAL A 131 5.61 13.64 0.48
N ALA A 132 4.43 13.07 0.35
CA ALA A 132 4.23 11.81 -0.35
C ALA A 132 3.99 12.06 -1.84
N ILE A 133 4.76 11.38 -2.70
CA ILE A 133 4.57 11.41 -4.15
C ILE A 133 3.95 10.09 -4.57
N THR A 134 2.74 10.15 -5.12
CA THR A 134 1.91 8.96 -5.33
C THR A 134 1.08 9.05 -6.62
N PRO A 135 0.76 7.94 -7.26
CA PRO A 135 -0.17 7.94 -8.40
C PRO A 135 -1.64 8.15 -8.02
N CYS A 136 -1.98 8.26 -6.74
CA CYS A 136 -3.34 8.19 -6.23
C CYS A 136 -3.83 9.54 -5.70
N THR A 137 -4.93 10.08 -6.24
CA THR A 137 -5.57 11.31 -5.75
C THR A 137 -6.28 11.13 -4.41
N ALA A 138 -6.83 9.95 -4.13
CA ALA A 138 -7.50 9.66 -2.86
C ALA A 138 -6.56 9.68 -1.64
N LYS A 139 -5.24 9.59 -1.86
CA LYS A 139 -4.22 9.75 -0.81
C LYS A 139 -4.19 11.15 -0.21
N ILE A 140 -4.65 12.17 -0.95
CA ILE A 140 -4.81 13.53 -0.43
C ILE A 140 -5.83 13.55 0.71
N LEU A 141 -6.97 12.88 0.50
CA LEU A 141 -7.99 12.75 1.53
C LEU A 141 -7.48 11.90 2.72
N GLU A 142 -6.79 10.78 2.45
CA GLU A 142 -6.22 9.95 3.51
C GLU A 142 -5.27 10.74 4.41
N ALA A 143 -4.36 11.53 3.83
CA ALA A 143 -3.40 12.32 4.59
C ALA A 143 -4.07 13.43 5.43
N SER A 144 -5.25 13.91 5.02
CA SER A 144 -5.99 14.94 5.75
C SER A 144 -6.82 14.39 6.92
N ARG A 145 -6.90 13.07 7.07
CA ARG A 145 -7.71 12.44 8.14
C ARG A 145 -7.10 12.73 9.52
N PRO A 146 -7.95 13.08 10.50
CA PRO A 146 -7.46 13.45 11.82
C PRO A 146 -6.74 12.32 12.56
N GLU A 147 -7.01 11.06 12.28
CA GLU A 147 -6.33 9.91 12.89
C GLU A 147 -4.93 9.63 12.32
N MET A 148 -4.50 10.33 11.26
CA MET A 148 -3.18 10.17 10.65
C MET A 148 -2.12 11.07 11.33
N ASP A 149 -1.95 10.88 12.65
CA ASP A 149 -1.09 11.67 13.54
C ASP A 149 -0.26 10.81 14.49
N THR A 150 0.05 9.59 14.08
CA THR A 150 0.74 8.61 14.95
C THR A 150 2.11 9.11 15.41
N ALA A 151 2.86 9.81 14.56
CA ALA A 151 4.15 10.39 14.93
C ALA A 151 4.00 11.42 16.05
N TRP A 152 3.01 12.29 15.96
CA TRP A 152 2.73 13.26 17.02
C TRP A 152 2.38 12.56 18.34
N ARG A 153 1.44 11.60 18.31
CA ARG A 153 1.05 10.83 19.50
C ARG A 153 2.23 10.07 20.11
N HIS A 154 3.11 9.51 19.27
CA HIS A 154 4.31 8.84 19.72
C HIS A 154 5.22 9.79 20.51
N HIS A 155 5.50 10.96 19.95
CA HIS A 155 6.40 11.94 20.59
C HIS A 155 5.82 12.52 21.88
N ILE A 156 4.52 12.82 21.94
CA ILE A 156 3.84 13.24 23.15
C ILE A 156 3.96 12.16 24.24
N LYS A 157 3.62 10.91 23.90
CA LYS A 157 3.69 9.77 24.82
C LYS A 157 5.12 9.51 25.33
N ALA A 158 6.10 9.66 24.46
CA ALA A 158 7.52 9.46 24.79
C ALA A 158 8.16 10.67 25.50
N GLY A 159 7.46 11.80 25.61
CA GLY A 159 8.01 13.03 26.20
C GLY A 159 9.16 13.65 25.40
N THR A 160 9.26 13.35 24.09
CA THR A 160 10.33 13.84 23.21
C THR A 160 10.01 15.19 22.57
N ILE A 161 8.78 15.67 22.71
CA ILE A 161 8.34 17.04 22.40
C ILE A 161 7.49 17.57 23.56
N PRO A 162 7.34 18.91 23.72
CA PRO A 162 6.48 19.51 24.75
C PRO A 162 5.03 19.01 24.66
N ALA A 163 4.37 18.80 25.77
CA ALA A 163 3.01 18.28 25.85
C ALA A 163 1.95 19.19 25.19
N ASP A 164 2.24 20.50 25.13
CA ASP A 164 1.41 21.53 24.49
C ASP A 164 1.71 21.72 22.99
N THR A 165 2.58 20.85 22.40
CA THR A 165 2.91 20.93 20.98
C THR A 165 1.67 20.76 20.14
N PRO A 166 1.37 21.71 19.21
CA PRO A 166 0.27 21.57 18.29
C PRO A 166 0.37 20.26 17.48
N ARG A 167 -0.78 19.64 17.28
CA ARG A 167 -0.88 18.40 16.53
C ARG A 167 -0.36 18.57 15.09
N PHE A 168 0.41 17.59 14.62
CA PHE A 168 0.88 17.53 13.23
C PHE A 168 0.57 16.16 12.59
N PRO A 169 0.30 16.12 11.28
CA PRO A 169 0.00 14.87 10.58
C PRO A 169 1.25 14.02 10.36
N ASP A 170 1.06 12.75 10.03
CA ASP A 170 2.17 11.87 9.61
C ASP A 170 2.72 12.28 8.23
N VAL A 171 1.84 12.67 7.30
CA VAL A 171 2.17 13.19 5.97
C VAL A 171 1.62 14.60 5.84
N ASP A 172 2.47 15.60 5.56
CA ASP A 172 2.08 17.02 5.50
C ASP A 172 1.46 17.39 4.15
N ALA A 173 1.90 16.76 3.07
CA ALA A 173 1.37 17.00 1.73
C ALA A 173 1.43 15.74 0.86
N VAL A 174 0.54 15.68 -0.10
CA VAL A 174 0.52 14.62 -1.13
C VAL A 174 0.56 15.28 -2.50
N LEU A 175 1.52 14.90 -3.30
CA LEU A 175 1.64 15.28 -4.70
C LEU A 175 1.36 14.06 -5.58
N THR A 176 0.60 14.26 -6.64
CA THR A 176 0.42 13.22 -7.65
C THR A 176 1.62 13.12 -8.59
N ALA A 177 1.68 12.05 -9.38
CA ALA A 177 2.71 11.93 -10.43
C ALA A 177 2.65 13.09 -11.44
N ARG A 178 1.45 13.64 -11.71
CA ARG A 178 1.28 14.83 -12.57
C ARG A 178 1.80 16.10 -11.91
N ASP A 179 1.50 16.28 -10.62
CA ASP A 179 1.94 17.48 -9.88
C ASP A 179 3.46 17.55 -9.81
N ILE A 180 4.12 16.42 -9.55
CA ILE A 180 5.59 16.39 -9.49
C ILE A 180 6.23 16.58 -10.88
N ALA A 181 5.63 16.05 -11.95
CA ALA A 181 6.12 16.31 -13.31
C ALA A 181 6.04 17.80 -13.66
N GLU A 182 4.95 18.46 -13.30
CA GLU A 182 4.80 19.90 -13.47
C GLU A 182 5.80 20.70 -12.63
N LEU A 183 6.01 20.30 -11.37
CA LEU A 183 6.98 20.95 -10.49
C LEU A 183 8.40 20.86 -11.06
N LEU A 184 8.79 19.69 -11.54
CA LEU A 184 10.10 19.49 -12.19
C LEU A 184 10.26 20.38 -13.44
N ARG A 185 9.22 20.48 -14.28
CA ARG A 185 9.25 21.38 -15.46
C ARG A 185 9.42 22.83 -15.06
N ARG A 186 8.70 23.31 -14.06
CA ARG A 186 8.80 24.71 -13.56
C ARG A 186 10.21 25.04 -13.05
N HIS A 187 10.90 24.05 -12.51
CA HIS A 187 12.28 24.19 -12.04
C HIS A 187 13.34 23.86 -13.10
N ASN A 188 12.94 23.62 -14.36
CA ASN A 188 13.83 23.24 -15.46
C ASN A 188 14.65 21.97 -15.15
N ILE A 189 14.08 21.02 -14.42
CA ILE A 189 14.71 19.74 -14.09
C ILE A 189 14.17 18.69 -15.03
N ASN A 190 15.01 18.19 -15.95
CA ASN A 190 14.69 17.01 -16.75
C ASN A 190 15.28 15.76 -16.08
N PRO A 191 14.45 14.88 -15.49
CA PRO A 191 14.95 13.72 -14.77
C PRO A 191 15.68 12.71 -15.66
N LEU A 192 15.37 12.64 -16.95
CA LEU A 192 16.03 11.72 -17.90
C LEU A 192 17.51 12.04 -18.12
N THR A 193 17.94 13.27 -17.82
CA THR A 193 19.35 13.70 -17.98
C THR A 193 20.18 13.52 -16.71
N LEU A 194 19.57 13.05 -15.64
CA LEU A 194 20.25 12.90 -14.35
C LEU A 194 20.97 11.54 -14.24
N PRO A 195 21.94 11.41 -13.31
CA PRO A 195 22.65 10.16 -13.09
C PRO A 195 21.67 9.01 -12.79
N LYS A 196 21.94 7.83 -13.34
CA LYS A 196 21.15 6.61 -13.16
C LYS A 196 21.48 5.88 -11.85
N GLU A 197 22.44 6.37 -11.11
CA GLU A 197 22.91 5.82 -9.83
C GLU A 197 22.79 6.87 -8.74
N ARG A 198 22.53 6.41 -7.53
CA ARG A 198 22.39 7.22 -6.33
C ARG A 198 22.94 6.47 -5.12
N LYS A 199 23.53 7.17 -4.16
CA LYS A 199 23.81 6.60 -2.85
C LYS A 199 22.50 6.42 -2.10
N ARG A 200 22.12 5.16 -1.86
CA ARG A 200 20.91 4.82 -1.10
C ARG A 200 21.16 4.97 0.39
N GLU A 201 20.17 5.50 1.09
CA GLU A 201 20.15 5.53 2.56
C GLU A 201 19.44 4.28 3.11
N ASN A 202 19.52 4.05 4.42
CA ASN A 202 18.94 2.85 5.06
C ASN A 202 17.43 2.70 4.84
N LEU A 203 16.70 3.79 4.64
CA LEU A 203 15.27 3.77 4.36
C LEU A 203 14.91 3.37 2.91
N ASP A 204 15.89 3.21 2.03
CA ASP A 204 15.70 2.79 0.64
C ASP A 204 15.84 1.28 0.43
N VAL A 205 16.00 0.50 1.50
CA VAL A 205 16.09 -0.96 1.42
C VAL A 205 14.70 -1.55 1.46
N TYR A 206 14.35 -2.33 0.45
CA TYR A 206 13.06 -3.01 0.35
C TYR A 206 13.17 -4.35 -0.38
N THR A 207 12.15 -5.16 -0.23
CA THR A 207 12.06 -6.50 -0.81
C THR A 207 11.23 -6.51 -2.10
N GLY A 208 11.11 -7.69 -2.72
CA GLY A 208 10.17 -7.88 -3.83
C GLY A 208 8.71 -7.65 -3.43
N ALA A 209 8.35 -7.88 -2.17
CA ALA A 209 7.00 -7.61 -1.67
C ALA A 209 6.61 -6.14 -1.82
N GLY A 210 7.48 -5.22 -1.38
CA GLY A 210 7.26 -3.78 -1.58
C GLY A 210 7.16 -3.38 -3.06
N THR A 211 7.95 -4.05 -3.92
CA THR A 211 7.95 -3.75 -5.37
C THR A 211 6.61 -4.09 -6.03
N ILE A 212 6.00 -5.23 -5.68
CA ILE A 212 4.74 -5.69 -6.28
C ILE A 212 3.50 -5.04 -5.68
N PHE A 213 3.63 -4.36 -4.54
CA PHE A 213 2.52 -3.80 -3.77
C PHE A 213 1.59 -2.89 -4.59
N GLY A 214 2.12 -2.15 -5.53
CA GLY A 214 1.36 -1.20 -6.34
C GLY A 214 0.49 -1.82 -7.43
N CYS A 215 0.59 -3.12 -7.68
CA CYS A 215 -0.17 -3.85 -8.68
C CYS A 215 -1.34 -4.61 -8.03
N SER A 216 -2.44 -4.80 -8.77
CA SER A 216 -3.55 -5.64 -8.32
C SER A 216 -3.07 -7.07 -8.05
N GLY A 217 -3.46 -7.62 -6.91
CA GLY A 217 -2.99 -8.92 -6.40
C GLY A 217 -1.60 -8.89 -5.74
N GLY A 218 -0.88 -7.75 -5.82
CA GLY A 218 0.46 -7.64 -5.25
C GLY A 218 0.48 -7.63 -3.74
N VAL A 219 -0.48 -6.94 -3.11
CA VAL A 219 -0.62 -6.94 -1.64
C VAL A 219 -1.01 -8.34 -1.16
N MET A 220 -1.98 -8.96 -1.84
CA MET A 220 -2.41 -10.33 -1.54
C MET A 220 -1.24 -11.31 -1.61
N GLU A 221 -0.48 -11.31 -2.70
CA GLU A 221 0.68 -12.19 -2.84
C GLU A 221 1.71 -11.96 -1.73
N ALA A 222 2.06 -10.71 -1.47
CA ALA A 222 3.05 -10.38 -0.44
C ALA A 222 2.59 -10.79 0.96
N ALA A 223 1.32 -10.51 1.30
CA ALA A 223 0.73 -10.89 2.59
C ALA A 223 0.61 -12.41 2.74
N LEU A 224 0.22 -13.11 1.68
CA LEU A 224 0.13 -14.58 1.69
C LEU A 224 1.50 -15.23 1.88
N ARG A 225 2.53 -14.78 1.18
CA ARG A 225 3.91 -15.29 1.37
C ARG A 225 4.37 -15.10 2.81
N THR A 226 4.14 -13.91 3.36
CA THR A 226 4.50 -13.58 4.74
C THR A 226 3.71 -14.46 5.73
N ALA A 227 2.39 -14.55 5.59
CA ALA A 227 1.54 -15.34 6.47
C ALA A 227 1.87 -16.84 6.39
N TYR A 228 2.08 -17.36 5.18
CA TYR A 228 2.44 -18.76 4.97
C TYR A 228 3.78 -19.10 5.64
N ARG A 229 4.79 -18.24 5.46
CA ARG A 229 6.10 -18.42 6.11
C ARG A 229 5.98 -18.43 7.64
N VAL A 230 5.17 -17.52 8.20
CA VAL A 230 4.97 -17.45 9.65
C VAL A 230 4.20 -18.66 10.18
N LEU A 231 3.17 -19.12 9.48
CA LEU A 231 2.32 -20.23 9.91
C LEU A 231 2.94 -21.60 9.65
N MET A 232 3.65 -21.75 8.53
CA MET A 232 4.15 -23.04 8.05
C MET A 232 5.66 -23.22 8.24
N GLY A 233 6.41 -22.15 8.57
CA GLY A 233 7.87 -22.19 8.72
C GLY A 233 8.65 -22.41 7.41
N LYS A 234 7.99 -22.35 6.25
CA LYS A 234 8.58 -22.52 4.91
C LYS A 234 8.00 -21.56 3.90
N GLU A 235 8.67 -21.39 2.76
CA GLU A 235 8.19 -20.54 1.68
C GLU A 235 6.99 -21.18 0.97
N LEU A 236 6.10 -20.31 0.46
CA LEU A 236 4.98 -20.70 -0.39
C LEU A 236 5.48 -20.90 -1.82
N ASP A 237 5.03 -21.98 -2.47
CA ASP A 237 5.40 -22.27 -3.86
C ASP A 237 4.77 -21.22 -4.81
N ASN A 238 5.51 -20.85 -5.84
CA ASN A 238 5.06 -19.87 -6.83
C ASN A 238 3.80 -20.32 -7.58
N ALA A 239 3.66 -21.61 -7.87
CA ALA A 239 2.54 -22.17 -8.60
C ALA A 239 1.18 -21.91 -7.89
N ASP A 240 1.20 -21.82 -6.56
CA ASP A 240 -0.02 -21.64 -5.76
C ASP A 240 -0.52 -20.20 -5.72
N ILE A 241 0.30 -19.23 -6.16
CA ILE A 241 -0.01 -17.79 -6.08
C ILE A 241 -0.42 -17.18 -7.42
N ILE A 242 -0.01 -17.74 -8.54
CA ILE A 242 -0.32 -17.21 -9.88
C ILE A 242 -1.81 -16.81 -10.05
N PRO A 243 -2.80 -17.54 -9.53
CA PRO A 243 -4.20 -17.20 -9.69
C PRO A 243 -4.62 -15.85 -9.09
N VAL A 244 -3.87 -15.27 -8.15
CA VAL A 244 -4.24 -13.98 -7.53
C VAL A 244 -3.82 -12.76 -8.36
N ARG A 245 -3.14 -12.96 -9.48
CA ARG A 245 -2.71 -11.91 -10.41
C ARG A 245 -3.67 -11.84 -11.59
N GLY A 246 -4.16 -10.66 -11.90
CA GLY A 246 -5.02 -10.44 -13.06
C GLY A 246 -5.27 -8.96 -13.33
N LEU A 247 -5.63 -8.65 -14.59
CA LEU A 247 -5.84 -7.28 -15.07
C LEU A 247 -7.27 -7.03 -15.57
N ASP A 248 -8.14 -8.03 -15.55
CA ASP A 248 -9.53 -7.84 -15.92
C ASP A 248 -10.29 -7.03 -14.83
N ASN A 249 -11.43 -6.45 -15.20
CA ASN A 249 -12.29 -5.67 -14.29
C ASN A 249 -13.20 -6.58 -13.47
N SER A 250 -12.71 -7.73 -13.08
CA SER A 250 -13.43 -8.72 -12.29
C SER A 250 -12.76 -8.94 -10.93
N TYR A 251 -13.09 -10.02 -10.31
CA TYR A 251 -12.34 -10.54 -9.18
C TYR A 251 -11.74 -11.90 -9.51
N VAL A 252 -10.65 -12.23 -8.84
CA VAL A 252 -10.00 -13.54 -8.92
C VAL A 252 -9.94 -14.18 -7.54
N GLU A 253 -10.03 -15.50 -7.51
CA GLU A 253 -10.04 -16.30 -6.29
C GLU A 253 -8.90 -17.31 -6.31
N ALA A 254 -8.35 -17.60 -5.13
CA ALA A 254 -7.42 -18.70 -4.95
C ALA A 254 -7.71 -19.45 -3.65
N LYS A 255 -7.30 -20.71 -3.62
CA LYS A 255 -7.39 -21.63 -2.47
C LYS A 255 -5.99 -22.14 -2.17
N ILE A 256 -5.54 -21.91 -0.96
CA ILE A 256 -4.19 -22.26 -0.51
C ILE A 256 -4.30 -23.26 0.63
N PRO A 257 -3.83 -24.51 0.44
CA PRO A 257 -3.86 -25.51 1.49
C PRO A 257 -2.81 -25.23 2.56
N LEU A 258 -3.24 -25.13 3.81
CA LEU A 258 -2.38 -24.96 4.98
C LEU A 258 -2.45 -26.22 5.85
N ALA A 259 -1.37 -27.00 5.85
CA ALA A 259 -1.23 -28.17 6.73
C ALA A 259 -0.70 -27.72 8.10
N LEU A 260 -1.57 -27.04 8.87
CA LEU A 260 -1.22 -26.47 10.17
C LEU A 260 -1.08 -27.59 11.22
N PRO A 261 0.06 -27.63 11.98
CA PRO A 261 0.28 -28.67 13.00
C PRO A 261 -0.83 -28.76 14.03
N GLU A 262 -1.42 -27.62 14.39
CA GLU A 262 -2.52 -27.53 15.39
C GLU A 262 -3.82 -28.20 14.95
N LEU A 263 -3.97 -28.53 13.69
CA LEU A 263 -5.19 -29.17 13.15
C LEU A 263 -5.09 -30.70 13.09
N ASN A 264 -4.10 -31.32 13.77
CA ASN A 264 -3.97 -32.77 13.89
C ASN A 264 -4.05 -33.51 12.53
N GLY A 265 -3.31 -33.00 11.54
CA GLY A 265 -3.21 -33.60 10.21
C GLY A 265 -4.36 -33.20 9.26
N LYS A 266 -5.28 -32.36 9.67
CA LYS A 266 -6.27 -31.76 8.76
C LYS A 266 -5.67 -30.56 8.05
N THR A 267 -6.00 -30.40 6.78
CA THR A 267 -5.61 -29.23 5.99
C THR A 267 -6.68 -28.16 6.11
N PHE A 268 -6.28 -26.94 6.45
CA PHE A 268 -7.13 -25.76 6.35
C PHE A 268 -7.01 -25.16 4.95
N GLU A 269 -8.12 -24.99 4.25
CA GLU A 269 -8.16 -24.32 2.96
C GLU A 269 -8.33 -22.82 3.18
N LEU A 270 -7.24 -22.06 3.02
CA LEU A 270 -7.26 -20.61 3.03
C LEU A 270 -7.83 -20.12 1.69
N ARG A 271 -9.00 -19.47 1.73
CA ARG A 271 -9.67 -18.91 0.55
C ARG A 271 -9.47 -17.42 0.50
N VAL A 272 -8.99 -16.92 -0.64
CA VAL A 272 -8.67 -15.52 -0.85
C VAL A 272 -9.33 -14.98 -2.10
N CYS A 273 -9.55 -13.66 -2.12
CA CYS A 273 -10.16 -12.96 -3.24
C CYS A 273 -9.42 -11.65 -3.50
N VAL A 274 -9.18 -11.34 -4.76
CA VAL A 274 -8.63 -10.04 -5.20
C VAL A 274 -9.66 -9.36 -6.10
N VAL A 275 -10.14 -8.21 -5.66
CA VAL A 275 -11.09 -7.38 -6.42
C VAL A 275 -10.34 -6.30 -7.16
N ASN A 276 -10.43 -6.33 -8.48
CA ASN A 276 -9.69 -5.46 -9.38
C ASN A 276 -10.55 -4.29 -9.87
N GLY A 277 -10.69 -3.28 -9.05
CA GLY A 277 -11.52 -2.09 -9.27
C GLY A 277 -12.78 -2.07 -8.40
N ALA A 278 -13.14 -0.87 -7.90
CA ALA A 278 -14.41 -0.66 -7.21
C ALA A 278 -15.54 -0.49 -8.25
N ASN A 279 -16.05 -1.58 -8.73
CA ASN A 279 -17.06 -1.70 -9.77
C ASN A 279 -18.10 -2.76 -9.39
N GLN A 280 -18.86 -3.26 -10.35
CA GLN A 280 -19.84 -4.32 -10.12
C GLN A 280 -19.26 -5.60 -9.49
N ALA A 281 -17.96 -5.87 -9.72
CA ALA A 281 -17.31 -7.02 -9.09
C ALA A 281 -17.15 -6.83 -7.57
N LEU A 282 -16.88 -5.61 -7.11
CA LEU A 282 -16.87 -5.32 -5.68
C LEU A 282 -18.24 -5.55 -5.05
N GLU A 283 -19.30 -4.99 -5.64
CA GLU A 283 -20.67 -5.16 -5.13
C GLU A 283 -21.06 -6.64 -5.07
N HIS A 284 -20.73 -7.40 -6.12
CA HIS A 284 -20.98 -8.83 -6.14
C HIS A 284 -20.24 -9.57 -5.00
N VAL A 285 -18.96 -9.26 -4.77
CA VAL A 285 -18.17 -9.87 -3.70
C VAL A 285 -18.76 -9.53 -2.32
N LEU A 286 -19.18 -8.28 -2.10
CA LEU A 286 -19.78 -7.86 -0.84
C LEU A 286 -21.15 -8.51 -0.60
N ASP A 287 -21.97 -8.65 -1.64
CA ASP A 287 -23.28 -9.32 -1.53
C ASP A 287 -23.13 -10.83 -1.27
N GLU A 288 -22.15 -11.50 -1.91
CA GLU A 288 -21.80 -12.88 -1.60
C GLU A 288 -21.40 -13.05 -0.13
N LEU A 289 -20.63 -12.12 0.42
CA LEU A 289 -20.22 -12.16 1.83
C LEU A 289 -21.40 -11.93 2.78
N ARG A 290 -22.35 -11.08 2.45
CA ARG A 290 -23.57 -10.90 3.25
C ARG A 290 -24.38 -12.19 3.30
N GLY A 291 -24.43 -12.95 2.21
CA GLY A 291 -25.06 -14.28 2.16
C GLY A 291 -24.24 -15.40 2.79
N ASN A 292 -22.91 -15.32 2.72
CA ASN A 292 -21.97 -16.31 3.24
C ASN A 292 -20.70 -15.65 3.81
N PRO A 293 -20.69 -15.24 5.08
CA PRO A 293 -19.53 -14.56 5.69
C PRO A 293 -18.24 -15.39 5.70
N ASN A 294 -18.34 -16.70 5.49
CA ASN A 294 -17.20 -17.61 5.46
C ASN A 294 -16.71 -17.94 4.04
N ARG A 295 -17.17 -17.22 3.02
CA ARG A 295 -16.80 -17.47 1.62
C ARG A 295 -15.30 -17.32 1.42
N TRP A 296 -14.72 -16.23 1.91
CA TRP A 296 -13.27 -15.95 1.86
C TRP A 296 -12.75 -15.62 3.25
N HIS A 297 -11.43 -15.72 3.42
CA HIS A 297 -10.74 -15.37 4.66
C HIS A 297 -9.92 -14.08 4.53
N PHE A 298 -9.43 -13.79 3.30
CA PHE A 298 -8.66 -12.59 3.02
C PHE A 298 -9.06 -12.01 1.66
N ILE A 299 -9.29 -10.70 1.62
CA ILE A 299 -9.77 -10.00 0.43
C ILE A 299 -8.94 -8.75 0.20
N GLU A 300 -8.31 -8.67 -0.96
CA GLU A 300 -7.69 -7.43 -1.44
C GLU A 300 -8.71 -6.65 -2.28
N VAL A 301 -8.83 -5.34 -2.01
CA VAL A 301 -9.62 -4.42 -2.84
C VAL A 301 -8.74 -3.29 -3.33
N MET A 302 -8.53 -3.20 -4.63
CA MET A 302 -7.90 -2.07 -5.31
C MET A 302 -8.95 -1.30 -6.10
N ASN A 303 -9.17 -0.02 -5.74
CA ASN A 303 -10.18 0.80 -6.43
C ASN A 303 -9.86 1.06 -7.91
N CYS A 304 -8.57 1.17 -8.25
CA CYS A 304 -8.15 1.40 -9.62
C CYS A 304 -7.89 0.07 -10.32
N PRO A 305 -8.48 -0.19 -11.52
CA PRO A 305 -8.15 -1.39 -12.29
C PRO A 305 -6.65 -1.50 -12.57
N GLY A 306 -6.08 -2.67 -12.33
CA GLY A 306 -4.63 -2.90 -12.41
C GLY A 306 -3.83 -2.48 -11.16
N GLY A 307 -4.47 -1.85 -10.17
CA GLY A 307 -3.85 -1.40 -8.94
C GLY A 307 -3.40 0.06 -8.95
N CYS A 308 -2.62 0.45 -7.93
CA CYS A 308 -2.15 1.84 -7.74
C CYS A 308 -1.31 2.38 -8.91
N VAL A 309 -0.65 1.50 -9.67
CA VAL A 309 0.11 1.90 -10.88
C VAL A 309 -0.76 2.62 -11.91
N ASN A 310 -2.06 2.38 -11.91
CA ASN A 310 -3.07 3.03 -12.77
C ASN A 310 -3.90 4.07 -12.00
N GLY A 311 -3.39 4.61 -10.90
CA GLY A 311 -4.08 5.61 -10.09
C GLY A 311 -4.38 6.89 -10.86
N GLY A 312 -5.48 7.57 -10.46
CA GLY A 312 -5.97 8.78 -11.13
C GLY A 312 -5.03 9.99 -11.12
N GLY A 313 -3.92 9.93 -10.37
CA GLY A 313 -2.85 10.94 -10.37
C GLY A 313 -1.72 10.70 -11.37
N GLN A 314 -1.77 9.58 -12.12
CA GLN A 314 -0.78 9.32 -13.17
C GLN A 314 -0.95 10.27 -14.36
N PRO A 315 0.14 10.62 -15.08
CA PRO A 315 0.07 11.21 -16.41
C PRO A 315 -0.78 10.35 -17.35
N VAL A 316 -1.64 11.00 -18.14
CA VAL A 316 -2.47 10.31 -19.12
C VAL A 316 -1.67 10.11 -20.39
N GLN A 317 -1.41 8.87 -20.78
CA GLN A 317 -0.70 8.56 -22.02
C GLN A 317 -1.51 8.98 -23.24
N GLY A 318 -0.87 9.70 -24.17
CA GLY A 318 -1.44 9.99 -25.46
C GLY A 318 -1.28 8.78 -26.39
N THR A 319 -2.36 8.22 -26.86
CA THR A 319 -2.34 7.38 -28.05
C THR A 319 -2.23 8.30 -29.24
N GLY A 320 -1.13 8.60 -29.84
CA GLY A 320 -0.86 9.50 -30.96
C GLY A 320 -1.97 9.92 -31.98
N THR A 321 -3.20 9.53 -31.72
CA THR A 321 -4.42 9.87 -32.47
C THR A 321 -5.28 10.78 -31.60
N GLY A 322 -5.12 12.10 -31.74
CA GLY A 322 -5.80 13.13 -30.95
C GLY A 322 -7.28 12.83 -30.65
N TRP A 323 -7.78 13.30 -29.52
CA TRP A 323 -9.14 13.31 -29.01
C TRP A 323 -9.71 12.03 -28.36
N LEU A 324 -9.26 10.82 -28.70
CA LEU A 324 -9.70 9.59 -28.04
C LEU A 324 -8.52 8.93 -27.32
N LYS A 325 -8.16 9.51 -26.17
CA LYS A 325 -7.33 8.78 -25.20
C LYS A 325 -8.17 7.66 -24.61
N PRO A 326 -7.68 6.43 -24.47
CA PRO A 326 -8.40 5.42 -23.73
C PRO A 326 -8.67 5.97 -22.33
N LEU A 327 -9.90 5.79 -21.84
CA LEU A 327 -10.34 6.21 -20.50
C LEU A 327 -9.50 5.59 -19.38
N PHE A 328 -8.70 4.59 -19.72
CA PHE A 328 -7.78 3.90 -18.82
C PHE A 328 -6.41 3.83 -19.49
N PRO A 329 -5.31 4.23 -18.81
CA PRO A 329 -3.98 3.90 -19.27
C PRO A 329 -3.89 2.37 -19.41
N LEU A 330 -3.38 1.90 -20.54
CA LEU A 330 -3.09 0.48 -20.69
C LEU A 330 -2.12 0.09 -19.55
N PRO A 331 -2.34 -1.06 -18.90
CA PRO A 331 -1.43 -1.53 -17.88
C PRO A 331 -0.04 -1.63 -18.50
N VAL A 332 0.91 -0.96 -17.88
CA VAL A 332 2.31 -1.14 -18.25
C VAL A 332 2.66 -2.54 -17.75
N SER A 333 2.82 -3.48 -18.68
CA SER A 333 3.36 -4.79 -18.35
C SER A 333 4.72 -4.60 -17.70
N LEU A 334 4.82 -4.98 -16.45
CA LEU A 334 6.08 -5.13 -15.74
C LEU A 334 6.84 -6.35 -16.26
#